data_fcffd525a4d1a6b19af88131b3d36d40
#
_entry.id   fcffd525a4d1a6b19af88131b3d36d40
#
_cell.length_a   1.000
_cell.length_b   1.000
_cell.length_c   1.000
_cell.angle_alpha   90.00
_cell.angle_beta   90.00
_cell.angle_gamma   90.00
#
_symmetry.space_group_name_H-M   'P 1'
#
loop_
_entity.id
_entity.type
_entity.pdbx_description
1 polymer ?
#
loop_
_entity_poly.entity_id
_entity_poly.type
_entity_poly.pdbx_seq_one_letter_code
_entity_poly.pdbx_strand_id
1 'polypeptide(L)'
;DEVAEIAQRYADNMASITVKSTDATHPQNGMSFGDLGETDLMEIGAGQHGEGGGVRVPMMSSKETVATVADALCKKLELKAGDQTFVMVNGCGATTTMEMLVLFKDTVEFLKAKDIEVVASMVGEILTVQEAGGFQLNIAKWDDEFIRLWKAPCHTPAYSKA
;
A
#
# COMPACT_ATOMS: atom_id res chain seq x y z
N ASP A 1 16.72 20.74 -10.06
CA ASP A 1 16.51 19.75 -11.13
C ASP A 1 15.04 19.32 -11.08
N GLU A 2 14.33 19.55 -12.17
CA GLU A 2 12.87 19.32 -12.29
C GLU A 2 12.44 17.92 -11.86
N VAL A 3 13.19 16.89 -12.22
CA VAL A 3 12.88 15.49 -11.82
C VAL A 3 12.96 15.32 -10.30
N ALA A 4 14.01 15.87 -9.68
CA ALA A 4 14.17 15.79 -8.23
C ALA A 4 13.07 16.58 -7.49
N GLU A 5 12.66 17.71 -8.01
CA GLU A 5 11.59 18.53 -7.43
C GLU A 5 10.23 17.82 -7.51
N ILE A 6 9.92 17.20 -8.64
CA ILE A 6 8.69 16.41 -8.83
C ILE A 6 8.71 15.17 -7.92
N ALA A 7 9.83 14.46 -7.84
CA ALA A 7 9.98 13.29 -6.98
C ALA A 7 9.83 13.65 -5.49
N GLN A 8 10.45 14.76 -5.05
CA GLN A 8 10.31 15.22 -3.67
C GLN A 8 8.87 15.62 -3.37
N ARG A 9 8.22 16.37 -4.27
CA ARG A 9 6.81 16.74 -4.11
C ARG A 9 5.89 15.52 -4.04
N TYR A 10 6.16 14.48 -4.85
CA TYR A 10 5.43 13.21 -4.75
C TYR A 10 5.63 12.56 -3.38
N ALA A 11 6.87 12.47 -2.90
CA ALA A 11 7.19 11.89 -1.60
C ALA A 11 6.52 12.64 -0.44
N ASP A 12 6.46 13.96 -0.51
CA ASP A 12 5.82 14.81 0.49
C ASP A 12 4.28 14.65 0.52
N ASN A 13 3.70 14.22 -0.59
CA ASN A 13 2.26 14.05 -0.76
C ASN A 13 1.80 12.58 -0.76
N MET A 14 2.64 11.65 -0.33
CA MET A 14 2.29 10.24 -0.20
C MET A 14 2.45 9.74 1.24
N ALA A 15 1.68 8.74 1.58
CA ALA A 15 1.83 8.00 2.83
C ALA A 15 1.50 6.52 2.61
N SER A 16 2.11 5.66 3.41
CA SER A 16 1.91 4.21 3.32
C SER A 16 1.85 3.57 4.69
N ILE A 17 1.09 2.47 4.77
CA ILE A 17 1.06 1.59 5.95
C ILE A 17 1.11 0.15 5.44
N THR A 18 2.01 -0.64 6.03
CA THR A 18 2.09 -2.09 5.79
C THR A 18 1.25 -2.83 6.82
N VAL A 19 0.52 -3.83 6.37
CA VAL A 19 -0.19 -4.81 7.21
C VAL A 19 0.45 -6.16 6.96
N LYS A 20 0.88 -6.82 8.02
CA LYS A 20 1.49 -8.16 7.97
C LYS A 20 0.56 -9.17 8.65
N SER A 21 0.28 -10.29 8.01
CA SER A 21 -0.54 -11.39 8.53
C SER A 21 0.27 -12.65 8.81
N THR A 22 1.38 -12.85 8.11
CA THR A 22 2.33 -13.94 8.36
C THR A 22 3.76 -13.44 8.17
N ASP A 23 4.70 -14.08 8.87
CA ASP A 23 6.12 -13.84 8.68
C ASP A 23 6.64 -14.50 7.39
N ALA A 24 7.77 -14.03 6.90
CA ALA A 24 8.52 -14.68 5.82
C ALA A 24 9.46 -15.76 6.37
N THR A 25 9.97 -16.61 5.48
CA THR A 25 10.96 -17.64 5.81
C THR A 25 12.35 -17.20 5.38
N HIS A 26 13.31 -17.27 6.29
CA HIS A 26 14.69 -16.94 5.97
C HIS A 26 15.27 -17.99 5.00
N PRO A 27 15.76 -17.59 3.81
CA PRO A 27 16.09 -18.52 2.73
C PRO A 27 17.29 -19.44 3.04
N GLN A 28 18.16 -19.04 3.96
CA GLN A 28 19.35 -19.83 4.30
C GLN A 28 19.12 -20.90 5.37
N ASN A 29 18.22 -20.68 6.31
CA ASN A 29 18.06 -21.55 7.46
C ASN A 29 16.62 -22.04 7.70
N GLY A 30 15.64 -21.57 6.90
CA GLY A 30 14.24 -21.97 7.00
C GLY A 30 13.54 -21.46 8.27
N MET A 31 14.15 -20.57 9.03
CA MET A 31 13.53 -19.98 10.22
C MET A 31 12.61 -18.84 9.86
N SER A 32 11.62 -18.56 10.71
CA SER A 32 10.77 -17.39 10.59
C SER A 32 11.60 -16.11 10.56
N PHE A 33 11.30 -15.25 9.60
CA PHE A 33 11.87 -13.92 9.46
C PHE A 33 10.83 -12.89 9.90
N GLY A 34 10.76 -12.72 11.19
CA GLY A 34 9.79 -11.88 11.88
C GLY A 34 9.50 -12.43 13.27
N ASP A 35 8.57 -11.81 13.96
CA ASP A 35 8.19 -12.16 15.32
C ASP A 35 6.66 -12.24 15.53
N LEU A 36 5.88 -12.24 14.43
CA LEU A 36 4.43 -12.38 14.49
C LEU A 36 4.05 -13.81 14.90
N GLY A 37 4.78 -14.81 14.39
CA GLY A 37 4.56 -16.21 14.63
C GLY A 37 3.26 -16.75 14.00
N GLU A 38 2.88 -17.97 14.41
CA GLU A 38 1.58 -18.55 14.04
C GLU A 38 0.53 -18.08 15.05
N THR A 39 -0.23 -17.05 14.69
CA THR A 39 -1.25 -16.44 15.54
C THR A 39 -2.47 -16.04 14.73
N ASP A 40 -3.59 -15.81 15.40
CA ASP A 40 -4.78 -15.17 14.83
C ASP A 40 -4.66 -13.63 14.86
N LEU A 41 -3.44 -13.12 14.84
CA LEU A 41 -3.13 -11.70 14.87
C LEU A 41 -2.63 -11.21 13.51
N MET A 42 -2.82 -9.94 13.27
CA MET A 42 -2.16 -9.19 12.22
C MET A 42 -1.40 -8.02 12.83
N GLU A 43 -0.40 -7.52 12.15
CA GLU A 43 0.38 -6.36 12.57
C GLU A 43 0.15 -5.20 11.60
N ILE A 44 -0.34 -4.06 12.10
CA ILE A 44 -0.56 -2.84 11.32
C ILE A 44 0.58 -1.88 11.61
N GLY A 45 1.26 -1.41 10.57
CA GLY A 45 2.45 -0.56 10.68
C GLY A 45 3.75 -1.35 10.76
N ALA A 46 3.78 -2.60 10.29
CA ALA A 46 5.01 -3.35 10.10
C ALA A 46 5.96 -2.63 9.14
N GLY A 47 7.25 -2.89 9.26
CA GLY A 47 8.25 -2.36 8.35
C GLY A 47 8.15 -2.97 6.95
N GLN A 48 8.62 -2.23 5.96
CA GLN A 48 8.56 -2.62 4.54
C GLN A 48 9.42 -3.86 4.23
N HIS A 49 10.44 -4.13 5.02
CA HIS A 49 11.33 -5.28 4.85
C HIS A 49 10.97 -6.46 5.77
N GLY A 50 9.77 -6.45 6.36
CA GLY A 50 9.27 -7.50 7.26
C GLY A 50 9.65 -7.33 8.72
N GLU A 51 10.37 -6.25 9.08
CA GLU A 51 10.65 -5.94 10.48
C GLU A 51 9.36 -5.60 11.24
N GLY A 52 9.29 -6.06 12.48
CA GLY A 52 8.20 -5.74 13.41
C GLY A 52 8.24 -4.28 13.87
N GLY A 53 7.30 -3.90 14.71
CA GLY A 53 7.22 -2.57 15.32
C GLY A 53 5.88 -1.88 15.13
N GLY A 54 4.96 -2.55 14.43
CA GLY A 54 3.57 -2.14 14.33
C GLY A 54 2.72 -2.51 15.56
N VAL A 55 1.44 -2.26 15.46
CA VAL A 55 0.46 -2.63 16.47
C VAL A 55 -0.17 -3.98 16.10
N ARG A 56 -0.08 -4.96 17.00
CA ARG A 56 -0.73 -6.27 16.83
C ARG A 56 -2.20 -6.19 17.23
N VAL A 57 -3.05 -6.65 16.34
CA VAL A 57 -4.49 -6.71 16.53
C VAL A 57 -5.04 -8.05 16.07
N PRO A 58 -6.21 -8.50 16.55
CA PRO A 58 -6.86 -9.68 15.98
C PRO A 58 -7.07 -9.55 14.48
N MET A 59 -7.08 -10.68 13.76
CA MET A 59 -7.40 -10.68 12.32
C MET A 59 -8.75 -10.02 12.08
N MET A 60 -8.78 -9.13 11.12
CA MET A 60 -9.96 -8.38 10.70
C MET A 60 -10.32 -8.73 9.27
N SER A 61 -11.58 -8.47 8.90
CA SER A 61 -11.99 -8.51 7.49
C SER A 61 -11.22 -7.47 6.66
N SER A 62 -11.14 -7.67 5.34
CA SER A 62 -10.57 -6.69 4.41
C SER A 62 -11.15 -5.29 4.62
N LYS A 63 -12.47 -5.21 4.75
CA LYS A 63 -13.18 -3.93 4.94
C LYS A 63 -12.79 -3.20 6.24
N GLU A 64 -12.66 -3.93 7.34
CA GLU A 64 -12.25 -3.35 8.63
C GLU A 64 -10.77 -2.94 8.62
N THR A 65 -9.92 -3.79 8.05
CA THR A 65 -8.49 -3.50 7.89
C THR A 65 -8.29 -2.24 7.05
N VAL A 66 -8.93 -2.19 5.87
CA VAL A 66 -8.87 -1.02 4.98
C VAL A 66 -9.41 0.23 5.66
N ALA A 67 -10.56 0.15 6.37
CA ALA A 67 -11.11 1.30 7.07
C ALA A 67 -10.11 1.87 8.09
N THR A 68 -9.42 1.00 8.84
CA THR A 68 -8.40 1.41 9.82
C THR A 68 -7.19 2.06 9.14
N VAL A 69 -6.64 1.40 8.13
CA VAL A 69 -5.41 1.84 7.45
C VAL A 69 -5.66 3.09 6.60
N ALA A 70 -6.71 3.08 5.78
CA ALA A 70 -7.03 4.21 4.90
C ALA A 70 -7.43 5.46 5.70
N ASP A 71 -8.12 5.32 6.84
CA ASP A 71 -8.44 6.47 7.69
C ASP A 71 -7.18 7.13 8.27
N ALA A 72 -6.21 6.32 8.71
CA ALA A 72 -4.93 6.83 9.19
C ALA A 72 -4.15 7.55 8.08
N LEU A 73 -4.13 7.00 6.85
CA LEU A 73 -3.49 7.62 5.69
C LEU A 73 -4.19 8.91 5.28
N CYS A 74 -5.53 8.94 5.23
CA CYS A 74 -6.30 10.15 4.95
C CYS A 74 -6.00 11.27 5.94
N LYS A 75 -5.91 10.95 7.24
CA LYS A 75 -5.56 11.91 8.29
C LYS A 75 -4.13 12.42 8.12
N LYS A 76 -3.17 11.53 7.84
CA LYS A 76 -1.76 11.90 7.63
C LYS A 76 -1.58 12.84 6.45
N LEU A 77 -2.33 12.62 5.36
CA LEU A 77 -2.27 13.42 4.13
C LEU A 77 -3.23 14.61 4.14
N GLU A 78 -4.00 14.79 5.23
CA GLU A 78 -5.02 15.84 5.35
C GLU A 78 -6.01 15.86 4.18
N LEU A 79 -6.39 14.66 3.69
CA LEU A 79 -7.30 14.53 2.56
C LEU A 79 -8.69 15.06 2.88
N LYS A 80 -9.29 15.72 1.90
CA LYS A 80 -10.60 16.36 1.98
C LYS A 80 -11.49 15.93 0.81
N ALA A 81 -12.78 16.15 0.95
CA ALA A 81 -13.73 15.96 -0.15
C ALA A 81 -13.29 16.77 -1.39
N GLY A 82 -13.32 16.12 -2.55
CA GLY A 82 -12.87 16.67 -3.83
C GLY A 82 -11.37 16.46 -4.12
N ASP A 83 -10.58 15.94 -3.18
CA ASP A 83 -9.19 15.61 -3.45
C ASP A 83 -9.08 14.42 -4.42
N GLN A 84 -8.08 14.47 -5.28
CA GLN A 84 -7.72 13.41 -6.22
C GLN A 84 -6.55 12.60 -5.67
N THR A 85 -6.62 11.27 -5.80
CA THR A 85 -5.62 10.37 -5.23
C THR A 85 -5.15 9.31 -6.21
N PHE A 86 -3.91 8.89 -6.04
CA PHE A 86 -3.38 7.62 -6.51
C PHE A 86 -3.42 6.60 -5.38
N VAL A 87 -3.83 5.38 -5.69
CA VAL A 87 -3.86 4.27 -4.74
C VAL A 87 -3.00 3.13 -5.24
N MET A 88 -2.07 2.66 -4.43
CA MET A 88 -1.32 1.44 -4.71
C MET A 88 -1.57 0.41 -3.60
N VAL A 89 -1.94 -0.80 -4.01
CA VAL A 89 -1.96 -1.99 -3.15
C VAL A 89 -0.81 -2.88 -3.57
N ASN A 90 0.20 -2.95 -2.73
CA ASN A 90 1.39 -3.77 -2.94
C ASN A 90 1.33 -5.01 -2.05
N GLY A 91 1.34 -6.21 -2.63
CA GLY A 91 1.43 -7.45 -1.87
C GLY A 91 2.83 -7.64 -1.28
N CYS A 92 2.90 -8.39 -0.17
CA CYS A 92 4.17 -8.69 0.50
C CYS A 92 4.83 -9.99 0.03
N GLY A 93 4.19 -10.73 -0.92
CA GLY A 93 4.73 -11.94 -1.52
C GLY A 93 3.77 -13.14 -1.51
N ALA A 94 3.01 -13.36 -0.44
CA ALA A 94 2.03 -14.45 -0.35
C ALA A 94 0.58 -14.02 -0.56
N THR A 95 0.31 -12.72 -0.59
CA THR A 95 -1.04 -12.20 -0.80
C THR A 95 -1.40 -12.30 -2.29
N THR A 96 -2.43 -13.06 -2.60
CA THR A 96 -2.83 -13.31 -3.99
C THR A 96 -3.37 -12.05 -4.66
N THR A 97 -3.30 -12.01 -5.99
CA THR A 97 -3.89 -10.92 -6.79
C THR A 97 -5.38 -10.73 -6.48
N MET A 98 -6.12 -11.83 -6.22
CA MET A 98 -7.54 -11.75 -5.88
C MET A 98 -7.74 -11.01 -4.54
N GLU A 99 -6.97 -11.35 -3.51
CA GLU A 99 -7.03 -10.67 -2.21
C GLU A 99 -6.66 -9.20 -2.32
N MET A 100 -5.60 -8.88 -3.08
CA MET A 100 -5.22 -7.49 -3.35
C MET A 100 -6.33 -6.70 -4.07
N LEU A 101 -7.06 -7.32 -5.00
CA LEU A 101 -8.19 -6.67 -5.68
C LEU A 101 -9.38 -6.46 -4.74
N VAL A 102 -9.61 -7.35 -3.77
CA VAL A 102 -10.62 -7.13 -2.71
C VAL A 102 -10.22 -5.94 -1.84
N LEU A 103 -8.97 -5.88 -1.39
CA LEU A 103 -8.42 -4.75 -0.63
C LEU A 103 -8.53 -3.43 -1.41
N PHE A 104 -8.20 -3.46 -2.70
CA PHE A 104 -8.32 -2.28 -3.58
C PHE A 104 -9.77 -1.83 -3.71
N LYS A 105 -10.72 -2.75 -3.97
CA LYS A 105 -12.15 -2.43 -4.02
C LYS A 105 -12.62 -1.77 -2.73
N ASP A 106 -12.29 -2.35 -1.57
CA ASP A 106 -12.70 -1.80 -0.28
C ASP A 106 -12.07 -0.42 -0.03
N THR A 107 -10.82 -0.19 -0.50
CA THR A 107 -10.14 1.11 -0.43
C THR A 107 -10.87 2.16 -1.27
N VAL A 108 -11.23 1.81 -2.53
CA VAL A 108 -11.99 2.72 -3.41
C VAL A 108 -13.34 3.07 -2.80
N GLU A 109 -14.07 2.08 -2.27
CA GLU A 109 -15.35 2.31 -1.60
C GLU A 109 -15.21 3.23 -0.38
N PHE A 110 -14.16 3.02 0.43
CA PHE A 110 -13.86 3.86 1.60
C PHE A 110 -13.57 5.31 1.22
N LEU A 111 -12.71 5.54 0.22
CA LEU A 111 -12.37 6.89 -0.25
C LEU A 111 -13.57 7.59 -0.89
N LYS A 112 -14.32 6.86 -1.72
CA LYS A 112 -15.55 7.37 -2.34
C LYS A 112 -16.60 7.81 -1.32
N ALA A 113 -16.74 7.10 -0.20
CA ALA A 113 -17.66 7.48 0.89
C ALA A 113 -17.24 8.79 1.59
N LYS A 114 -16.00 9.26 1.38
CA LYS A 114 -15.49 10.55 1.87
C LYS A 114 -15.40 11.61 0.76
N ASP A 115 -16.01 11.35 -0.41
CA ASP A 115 -15.90 12.20 -1.61
C ASP A 115 -14.45 12.44 -2.08
N ILE A 116 -13.57 11.46 -1.88
CA ILE A 116 -12.19 11.47 -2.36
C ILE A 116 -12.13 10.59 -3.62
N GLU A 117 -11.58 11.14 -4.71
CA GLU A 117 -11.51 10.47 -6.00
C GLU A 117 -10.22 9.66 -6.16
N VAL A 118 -10.33 8.42 -6.66
CA VAL A 118 -9.19 7.62 -7.09
C VAL A 118 -9.03 7.78 -8.61
N VAL A 119 -8.06 8.59 -9.04
CA VAL A 119 -7.82 8.94 -10.46
C VAL A 119 -6.84 8.01 -11.15
N ALA A 120 -6.03 7.29 -10.38
CA ALA A 120 -5.11 6.27 -10.88
C ALA A 120 -4.79 5.25 -9.81
N SER A 121 -4.34 4.06 -10.23
CA SER A 121 -4.05 2.98 -9.29
C SER A 121 -3.01 2.01 -9.82
N MET A 122 -2.40 1.27 -8.89
CA MET A 122 -1.54 0.12 -9.17
C MET A 122 -1.84 -0.98 -8.15
N VAL A 123 -1.99 -2.22 -8.61
CA VAL A 123 -2.21 -3.38 -7.74
C VAL A 123 -1.29 -4.49 -8.20
N GLY A 124 -0.49 -5.03 -7.30
CA GLY A 124 0.43 -6.14 -7.64
C GLY A 124 1.53 -6.33 -6.61
N GLU A 125 2.36 -7.30 -6.87
CA GLU A 125 3.59 -7.59 -6.13
C GLU A 125 4.72 -6.69 -6.67
N ILE A 126 4.84 -5.48 -6.15
CA ILE A 126 5.80 -4.47 -6.61
C ILE A 126 7.11 -4.59 -5.83
N LEU A 127 7.01 -4.70 -4.51
CA LEU A 127 8.10 -4.90 -3.58
C LEU A 127 7.66 -5.92 -2.53
N THR A 128 8.30 -7.09 -2.51
CA THR A 128 7.91 -8.21 -1.65
C THR A 128 8.91 -8.47 -0.53
N VAL A 129 8.44 -9.17 0.51
CA VAL A 129 9.27 -9.70 1.59
C VAL A 129 9.16 -11.23 1.51
N GLN A 130 9.86 -11.81 0.54
CA GLN A 130 9.76 -13.24 0.22
C GLN A 130 8.30 -13.70 0.11
N GLU A 131 7.85 -14.65 0.93
CA GLU A 131 6.48 -15.17 0.98
C GLU A 131 5.69 -14.66 2.19
N ALA A 132 6.01 -13.48 2.73
CA ALA A 132 5.21 -12.89 3.81
C ALA A 132 3.77 -12.64 3.37
N GLY A 133 2.83 -13.01 4.22
CA GLY A 133 1.42 -12.64 4.03
C GLY A 133 1.19 -11.21 4.49
N GLY A 134 0.48 -10.45 3.67
CA GLY A 134 0.17 -9.07 3.97
C GLY A 134 0.21 -8.16 2.75
N PHE A 135 0.03 -6.89 2.98
CA PHE A 135 0.03 -5.87 1.93
C PHE A 135 0.49 -4.52 2.47
N GLN A 136 0.94 -3.67 1.57
CA GLN A 136 1.15 -2.26 1.84
C GLN A 136 0.10 -1.44 1.08
N LEU A 137 -0.64 -0.60 1.80
CA LEU A 137 -1.51 0.40 1.20
C LEU A 137 -0.77 1.73 1.11
N ASN A 138 -0.65 2.25 -0.11
CA ASN A 138 -0.10 3.57 -0.37
C ASN A 138 -1.22 4.45 -0.91
N ILE A 139 -1.33 5.66 -0.39
CA ILE A 139 -2.18 6.71 -0.94
C ILE A 139 -1.31 7.93 -1.19
N ALA A 140 -1.46 8.54 -2.35
CA ALA A 140 -0.81 9.81 -2.66
C ALA A 140 -1.86 10.83 -3.12
N LYS A 141 -1.79 12.04 -2.58
CA LYS A 141 -2.60 13.17 -3.06
C LYS A 141 -1.99 13.67 -4.37
N TRP A 142 -2.81 13.71 -5.42
CA TRP A 142 -2.38 14.09 -6.76
C TRP A 142 -3.02 15.39 -7.23
N ASP A 143 -2.28 16.09 -8.07
CA ASP A 143 -2.72 17.23 -8.86
C ASP A 143 -2.74 16.87 -10.36
N ASP A 144 -3.17 17.81 -11.19
CA ASP A 144 -3.25 17.62 -12.64
C ASP A 144 -1.88 17.31 -13.28
N GLU A 145 -0.78 17.80 -12.68
CA GLU A 145 0.55 17.51 -13.18
C GLU A 145 0.95 16.06 -12.95
N PHE A 146 0.72 15.49 -11.75
CA PHE A 146 0.95 14.08 -11.50
C PHE A 146 0.08 13.20 -12.38
N ILE A 147 -1.17 13.56 -12.60
CA ILE A 147 -2.08 12.84 -13.52
C ILE A 147 -1.53 12.86 -14.95
N ARG A 148 -1.07 14.01 -15.42
CA ARG A 148 -0.46 14.15 -16.75
C ARG A 148 0.81 13.32 -16.89
N LEU A 149 1.71 13.39 -15.91
CA LEU A 149 2.96 12.62 -15.90
C LEU A 149 2.69 11.11 -15.83
N TRP A 150 1.73 10.69 -15.02
CA TRP A 150 1.32 9.29 -14.96
C TRP A 150 0.77 8.77 -16.29
N LYS A 151 0.04 9.59 -17.02
CA LYS A 151 -0.52 9.22 -18.34
C LYS A 151 0.52 9.21 -19.46
N ALA A 152 1.69 9.79 -19.25
CA ALA A 152 2.76 9.79 -20.25
C ALA A 152 3.29 8.37 -20.49
N PRO A 153 3.66 8.03 -21.73
CA PRO A 153 4.28 6.76 -22.04
C PRO A 153 5.64 6.66 -21.35
N CYS A 154 5.97 5.48 -20.84
CA CYS A 154 7.27 5.20 -20.29
C CYS A 154 7.70 3.77 -20.57
N HIS A 155 9.01 3.54 -20.62
CA HIS A 155 9.58 2.23 -20.82
C HIS A 155 10.82 2.06 -19.96
N THR A 156 10.78 1.08 -19.06
CA THR A 156 11.90 0.67 -18.21
C THR A 156 12.00 -0.87 -18.20
N PRO A 157 13.08 -1.44 -17.73
CA PRO A 157 13.18 -2.90 -17.59
C PRO A 157 12.10 -3.53 -16.70
N ALA A 158 11.57 -2.78 -15.72
CA ALA A 158 10.61 -3.28 -14.74
C ALA A 158 9.16 -2.84 -15.03
N TYR A 159 8.97 -1.78 -15.82
CA TYR A 159 7.63 -1.20 -16.05
C TYR A 159 7.54 -0.54 -17.42
N SER A 160 6.49 -0.85 -18.15
CA SER A 160 6.21 -0.24 -19.46
C SER A 160 4.75 0.17 -19.55
N LYS A 161 4.54 1.33 -20.16
CA LYS A 161 3.22 1.88 -20.43
C LYS A 161 3.25 2.59 -21.77
N ALA A 162 2.28 2.28 -22.63
CA ALA A 162 2.08 2.93 -23.92
C ALA A 162 1.33 4.26 -23.78
#